data_a779e2b708671726dccf50e9b0f1508d
#
_entry.id   a779e2b708671726dccf50e9b0f1508d
#
_cell.length_a   1.000
_cell.length_b   1.000
_cell.length_c   1.000
_cell.angle_alpha   90.00
_cell.angle_beta   90.00
_cell.angle_gamma   90.00
#
_symmetry.space_group_name_H-M   'P 1'
#
loop_
_entity.id
_entity.type
_entity.pdbx_description
1 polymer ?
#
loop_
_entity_poly.entity_id
_entity_poly.type
_entity_poly.pdbx_seq_one_letter_code
_entity_poly.pdbx_strand_id
1 'polypeptide(L)'
;PTDMSGPQVVDTSPDTFSIVEPFDGPIKITFNERISERGTSGSLDQAVQVSPESGSIEVGHKKNGLEIRMEGGFSPDLVYRVTVLPTVRDLFGNPMPQAFEFIFSTGADLIPNALAGMVSDRLTGRPMEGVRVTAIIEPLGGNKEAISEESVHVAISDREGK
;
A
#
# COMPACT_ATOMS: atom_id res chain seq x y z
N PRO A 1 28.75 -17.77 1.66
CA PRO A 1 28.39 -16.35 1.75
C PRO A 1 27.00 -16.27 2.37
N THR A 2 26.88 -15.53 3.44
CA THR A 2 25.58 -15.28 4.10
C THR A 2 24.88 -14.23 3.24
N ASP A 3 23.66 -14.52 2.79
CA ASP A 3 22.83 -13.52 2.13
C ASP A 3 22.50 -12.40 3.15
N MET A 4 22.77 -11.17 2.76
CA MET A 4 22.54 -9.99 3.59
C MET A 4 21.62 -8.97 2.87
N SER A 5 21.09 -9.36 1.73
CA SER A 5 20.17 -8.53 0.95
C SER A 5 18.74 -8.90 1.28
N GLY A 6 17.88 -7.94 1.47
CA GLY A 6 16.45 -8.20 1.60
C GLY A 6 15.74 -8.24 0.25
N PRO A 7 14.50 -8.75 0.22
CA PRO A 7 13.75 -8.90 -1.02
C PRO A 7 13.46 -7.56 -1.68
N GLN A 8 13.43 -7.54 -3.01
CA GLN A 8 13.08 -6.39 -3.83
C GLN A 8 11.94 -6.76 -4.78
N VAL A 9 11.00 -5.86 -4.97
CA VAL A 9 9.93 -6.04 -5.94
C VAL A 9 10.51 -5.97 -7.35
N VAL A 10 10.17 -6.95 -8.18
CA VAL A 10 10.62 -7.04 -9.57
C VAL A 10 9.47 -6.98 -10.56
N ASP A 11 8.25 -7.27 -10.12
CA ASP A 11 7.07 -7.27 -10.99
C ASP A 11 5.78 -7.02 -10.20
N THR A 12 4.80 -6.38 -10.84
CA THR A 12 3.46 -6.14 -10.28
C THR A 12 2.38 -6.45 -11.32
N SER A 13 1.24 -6.92 -10.86
CA SER A 13 0.03 -7.06 -11.66
C SER A 13 -1.16 -6.54 -10.86
N PRO A 14 -1.83 -5.46 -11.29
CA PRO A 14 -1.56 -4.67 -12.50
C PRO A 14 -0.17 -4.02 -12.54
N ASP A 15 0.29 -3.73 -13.75
CA ASP A 15 1.53 -2.95 -13.96
C ASP A 15 1.36 -1.54 -13.40
N THR A 16 2.46 -0.95 -12.93
CA THR A 16 2.45 0.44 -12.50
C THR A 16 2.02 1.38 -13.64
N PHE A 17 1.20 2.37 -13.31
CA PHE A 17 0.58 3.32 -14.25
C PHE A 17 -0.32 2.69 -15.33
N SER A 18 -0.77 1.45 -15.14
CA SER A 18 -1.75 0.83 -16.04
C SER A 18 -3.18 1.22 -15.68
N ILE A 19 -4.06 1.19 -16.69
CA ILE A 19 -5.51 1.26 -16.54
C ILE A 19 -6.06 -0.13 -16.88
N VAL A 20 -6.73 -0.76 -15.93
CA VAL A 20 -7.29 -2.12 -16.08
C VAL A 20 -8.77 -2.09 -15.74
N GLU A 21 -9.60 -2.24 -16.73
CA GLU A 21 -11.06 -2.22 -16.60
C GLU A 21 -11.67 -3.36 -17.43
N PRO A 22 -12.50 -4.25 -16.81
CA PRO A 22 -12.74 -4.38 -15.37
C PRO A 22 -11.54 -4.98 -14.63
N PHE A 23 -11.42 -4.70 -13.32
CA PHE A 23 -10.41 -5.30 -12.47
C PHE A 23 -11.04 -6.00 -11.27
N ASP A 24 -11.00 -7.32 -11.28
CA ASP A 24 -11.58 -8.17 -10.22
C ASP A 24 -10.53 -8.64 -9.20
N GLY A 25 -9.27 -8.22 -9.39
CA GLY A 25 -8.15 -8.68 -8.56
C GLY A 25 -7.72 -10.13 -8.84
N PRO A 26 -6.84 -10.71 -8.04
CA PRO A 26 -6.05 -10.03 -7.00
C PRO A 26 -4.95 -9.13 -7.57
N ILE A 27 -4.48 -8.19 -6.76
CA ILE A 27 -3.19 -7.54 -7.02
C ILE A 27 -2.09 -8.55 -6.71
N LYS A 28 -1.10 -8.67 -7.59
CA LYS A 28 0.04 -9.57 -7.41
C LYS A 28 1.33 -8.77 -7.37
N ILE A 29 2.20 -9.11 -6.44
CA ILE A 29 3.53 -8.53 -6.29
C ILE A 29 4.55 -9.66 -6.28
N THR A 30 5.56 -9.58 -7.14
CA THR A 30 6.61 -10.57 -7.27
C THR A 30 7.94 -9.99 -6.80
N PHE A 31 8.65 -10.77 -5.99
CA PHE A 31 9.98 -10.42 -5.48
C PHE A 31 11.07 -11.22 -6.22
N ASN A 32 12.27 -10.67 -6.22
CA ASN A 32 13.48 -11.31 -6.79
C ASN A 32 13.86 -12.61 -6.09
N GLU A 33 13.34 -12.86 -4.88
CA GLU A 33 13.66 -14.00 -4.04
C GLU A 33 12.46 -14.51 -3.23
N ARG A 34 12.67 -15.56 -2.46
CA ARG A 34 11.65 -16.10 -1.56
C ARG A 34 11.45 -15.21 -0.36
N ILE A 35 10.21 -14.94 -0.04
CA ILE A 35 9.83 -14.16 1.13
C ILE A 35 9.31 -15.06 2.27
N SER A 36 9.45 -14.56 3.49
CA SER A 36 8.93 -15.20 4.69
C SER A 36 7.40 -15.06 4.75
N GLU A 37 6.72 -16.06 5.28
CA GLU A 37 5.27 -16.02 5.57
C GLU A 37 4.91 -15.01 6.69
N ARG A 38 5.90 -14.52 7.41
CA ARG A 38 5.72 -13.55 8.50
C ARG A 38 6.58 -12.32 8.27
N GLY A 39 5.96 -11.17 8.33
CA GLY A 39 6.65 -9.89 8.36
C GLY A 39 7.32 -9.64 9.73
N THR A 40 8.07 -8.57 9.84
CA THR A 40 8.69 -8.10 11.10
C THR A 40 7.66 -7.84 12.20
N SER A 41 6.49 -7.35 11.80
CA SER A 41 5.42 -6.90 12.71
C SER A 41 4.32 -7.95 12.93
N GLY A 42 4.47 -9.17 12.40
CA GLY A 42 3.46 -10.23 12.52
C GLY A 42 2.86 -10.65 11.18
N SER A 43 1.57 -10.37 10.94
CA SER A 43 0.87 -10.73 9.71
C SER A 43 1.35 -9.93 8.50
N LEU A 44 1.36 -10.56 7.32
CA LEU A 44 1.65 -9.88 6.05
C LEU A 44 0.60 -8.84 5.68
N ASP A 45 -0.63 -8.93 6.20
CA ASP A 45 -1.67 -7.92 5.98
C ASP A 45 -1.24 -6.54 6.49
N GLN A 46 -0.40 -6.50 7.52
CA GLN A 46 0.15 -5.26 8.07
C GLN A 46 1.33 -4.71 7.24
N ALA A 47 1.88 -5.52 6.34
CA ALA A 47 2.99 -5.12 5.48
C ALA A 47 2.54 -4.49 4.16
N VAL A 48 1.25 -4.53 3.85
CA VAL A 48 0.69 -3.97 2.61
C VAL A 48 -0.41 -2.98 2.94
N GLN A 49 -0.47 -1.92 2.16
CA GLN A 49 -1.53 -0.93 2.23
C GLN A 49 -2.07 -0.62 0.84
N VAL A 50 -3.37 -0.54 0.72
CA VAL A 50 -4.08 -0.16 -0.52
C VAL A 50 -4.93 1.07 -0.23
N SER A 51 -4.84 2.07 -1.08
CA SER A 51 -5.61 3.31 -0.97
C SER A 51 -6.21 3.68 -2.33
N PRO A 52 -7.50 4.04 -2.41
CA PRO A 52 -8.47 4.12 -1.32
C PRO A 52 -8.78 2.75 -0.72
N GLU A 53 -9.12 2.74 0.56
CA GLU A 53 -9.47 1.54 1.31
C GLU A 53 -11.00 1.41 1.31
N SER A 54 -11.53 0.51 0.47
CA SER A 54 -12.98 0.25 0.36
C SER A 54 -13.41 -1.01 1.12
N GLY A 55 -12.48 -1.69 1.78
CA GLY A 55 -12.71 -2.90 2.57
C GLY A 55 -11.43 -3.41 3.19
N SER A 56 -11.53 -4.40 4.06
CA SER A 56 -10.35 -5.06 4.61
C SER A 56 -9.55 -5.75 3.51
N ILE A 57 -8.23 -5.73 3.61
CA ILE A 57 -7.35 -6.46 2.69
C ILE A 57 -6.94 -7.79 3.30
N GLU A 58 -6.86 -8.81 2.44
CA GLU A 58 -6.29 -10.12 2.74
C GLU A 58 -5.04 -10.31 1.88
N VAL A 59 -3.91 -10.59 2.53
CA VAL A 59 -2.64 -10.79 1.85
C VAL A 59 -2.24 -12.26 1.88
N GLY A 60 -2.38 -12.92 0.74
CA GLY A 60 -1.95 -14.29 0.52
C GLY A 60 -0.46 -14.38 0.22
N HIS A 61 0.25 -15.25 0.95
CA HIS A 61 1.66 -15.54 0.69
C HIS A 61 1.84 -16.49 -0.49
N LYS A 62 2.77 -16.19 -1.35
CA LYS A 62 3.32 -17.07 -2.38
C LYS A 62 4.82 -17.20 -2.17
N LYS A 63 5.42 -18.22 -2.73
CA LYS A 63 6.85 -18.54 -2.57
C LYS A 63 7.77 -17.32 -2.70
N ASN A 64 7.55 -16.50 -3.70
CA ASN A 64 8.30 -15.26 -3.99
C ASN A 64 7.38 -14.10 -4.31
N GLY A 65 6.19 -14.05 -3.72
CA GLY A 65 5.23 -13.00 -4.00
C GLY A 65 4.10 -12.89 -3.00
N LEU A 66 3.29 -11.87 -3.21
CA LEU A 66 2.07 -11.61 -2.47
C LEU A 66 0.89 -11.55 -3.44
N GLU A 67 -0.26 -12.04 -3.00
CA GLU A 67 -1.56 -11.80 -3.63
C GLU A 67 -2.44 -11.01 -2.67
N ILE A 68 -2.91 -9.85 -3.10
CA ILE A 68 -3.71 -8.94 -2.27
C ILE A 68 -5.13 -8.95 -2.82
N ARG A 69 -6.08 -9.27 -1.96
CA ARG A 69 -7.52 -9.20 -2.22
C ARG A 69 -8.14 -8.15 -1.31
N MET A 70 -9.17 -7.52 -1.77
CA MET A 70 -9.96 -6.56 -1.00
C MET A 70 -11.36 -7.15 -0.80
N GLU A 71 -11.84 -7.12 0.42
CA GLU A 71 -13.21 -7.50 0.74
C GLU A 71 -14.19 -6.57 -0.01
N GLY A 72 -15.17 -7.16 -0.70
CA GLY A 72 -16.05 -6.41 -1.59
C GLY A 72 -15.50 -6.11 -2.98
N GLY A 73 -14.21 -6.44 -3.25
CA GLY A 73 -13.55 -6.20 -4.53
C GLY A 73 -12.99 -4.79 -4.69
N PHE A 74 -12.53 -4.49 -5.88
CA PHE A 74 -12.01 -3.17 -6.25
C PHE A 74 -13.11 -2.39 -6.96
N SER A 75 -13.39 -1.17 -6.50
CA SER A 75 -14.37 -0.30 -7.14
C SER A 75 -13.90 0.18 -8.52
N PRO A 76 -14.79 0.30 -9.51
CA PRO A 76 -14.45 0.87 -10.81
C PRO A 76 -14.14 2.37 -10.72
N ASP A 77 -13.54 2.92 -11.77
CA ASP A 77 -13.26 4.36 -11.91
C ASP A 77 -12.42 4.99 -10.78
N LEU A 78 -11.53 4.21 -10.17
CA LEU A 78 -10.63 4.69 -9.12
C LEU A 78 -9.16 4.52 -9.49
N VAL A 79 -8.31 5.38 -8.92
CA VAL A 79 -6.86 5.21 -8.91
C VAL A 79 -6.45 4.63 -7.57
N TYR A 80 -5.88 3.44 -7.61
CA TYR A 80 -5.37 2.75 -6.43
C TYR A 80 -3.87 2.97 -6.27
N ARG A 81 -3.45 3.25 -5.04
CA ARG A 81 -2.06 3.27 -4.61
C ARG A 81 -1.82 2.05 -3.73
N VAL A 82 -0.80 1.29 -4.03
CA VAL A 82 -0.39 0.11 -3.26
C VAL A 82 1.00 0.38 -2.70
N THR A 83 1.13 0.24 -1.39
CA THR A 83 2.39 0.42 -0.67
C THR A 83 2.77 -0.88 0.02
N VAL A 84 3.97 -1.39 -0.25
CA VAL A 84 4.58 -2.51 0.45
C VAL A 84 5.62 -1.95 1.42
N LEU A 85 5.41 -2.19 2.70
CA LEU A 85 6.30 -1.72 3.75
C LEU A 85 7.59 -2.54 3.83
N PRO A 86 8.71 -1.97 4.29
CA PRO A 86 9.98 -2.66 4.43
C PRO A 86 9.99 -3.70 5.57
N THR A 87 8.81 -4.10 6.05
CA THR A 87 8.61 -5.16 7.03
C THR A 87 8.57 -6.56 6.41
N VAL A 88 8.41 -6.65 5.08
CA VAL A 88 8.56 -7.91 4.33
C VAL A 88 10.01 -8.36 4.40
N ARG A 89 10.22 -9.66 4.66
CA ARG A 89 11.55 -10.26 4.84
C ARG A 89 11.74 -11.46 3.93
N ASP A 90 13.01 -11.77 3.66
CA ASP A 90 13.42 -13.04 3.07
C ASP A 90 13.34 -14.19 4.10
N LEU A 91 13.75 -15.39 3.68
CA LEU A 91 13.81 -16.57 4.56
C LEU A 91 14.95 -16.49 5.61
N PHE A 92 15.92 -15.60 5.43
CA PHE A 92 17.04 -15.39 6.34
C PHE A 92 16.76 -14.25 7.34
N GLY A 93 15.62 -13.57 7.20
CA GLY A 93 15.19 -12.48 8.08
C GLY A 93 15.66 -11.08 7.65
N ASN A 94 16.28 -10.95 6.47
CA ASN A 94 16.66 -9.64 5.94
C ASN A 94 15.41 -8.88 5.47
N PRO A 95 15.16 -7.66 5.95
CA PRO A 95 14.01 -6.87 5.53
C PRO A 95 14.24 -6.23 4.14
N MET A 96 13.17 -5.87 3.46
CA MET A 96 13.25 -5.01 2.29
C MET A 96 14.06 -3.74 2.61
N PRO A 97 14.91 -3.27 1.69
CA PRO A 97 15.77 -2.11 1.94
C PRO A 97 14.98 -0.78 2.07
N GLN A 98 13.82 -0.71 1.44
CA GLN A 98 12.91 0.44 1.46
C GLN A 98 11.49 0.01 1.11
N ALA A 99 10.51 0.87 1.41
CA ALA A 99 9.14 0.67 0.96
C ALA A 99 9.08 0.71 -0.58
N PHE A 100 8.15 -0.05 -1.15
CA PHE A 100 7.85 -0.04 -2.58
C PHE A 100 6.42 0.46 -2.77
N GLU A 101 6.23 1.34 -3.74
CA GLU A 101 4.92 1.93 -4.01
C GLU A 101 4.65 1.95 -5.52
N PHE A 102 3.42 1.63 -5.90
CA PHE A 102 2.95 1.77 -7.28
C PHE A 102 1.48 2.18 -7.32
N ILE A 103 1.06 2.69 -8.47
CA ILE A 103 -0.33 3.08 -8.73
C ILE A 103 -0.85 2.40 -9.98
N PHE A 104 -2.14 2.08 -9.97
CA PHE A 104 -2.89 1.64 -11.15
C PHE A 104 -4.31 2.19 -11.09
N SER A 105 -5.04 2.13 -12.20
CA SER A 105 -6.41 2.59 -12.29
C SER A 105 -7.36 1.46 -12.69
N THR A 106 -8.58 1.52 -12.18
CA THR A 106 -9.71 0.66 -12.55
C THR A 106 -10.70 1.36 -13.49
N GLY A 107 -10.22 2.35 -14.26
CA GLY A 107 -11.03 3.12 -15.23
C GLY A 107 -10.76 4.62 -15.19
N ALA A 108 -10.55 5.20 -14.01
CA ALA A 108 -10.26 6.64 -13.87
C ALA A 108 -8.96 7.05 -14.56
N ASP A 109 -8.92 8.27 -15.08
CA ASP A 109 -7.70 8.85 -15.58
C ASP A 109 -6.63 8.93 -14.48
N LEU A 110 -5.39 8.55 -14.82
CA LEU A 110 -4.25 8.61 -13.91
C LEU A 110 -3.74 10.06 -13.74
N ILE A 111 -4.63 10.97 -13.35
CA ILE A 111 -4.28 12.32 -12.97
C ILE A 111 -3.94 12.30 -11.47
N PRO A 112 -2.69 12.53 -11.08
CA PRO A 112 -2.32 12.48 -9.67
C PRO A 112 -2.86 13.71 -8.94
N ASN A 113 -4.01 13.59 -8.31
CA ASN A 113 -4.41 14.51 -7.26
C ASN A 113 -3.59 14.15 -6.02
N ALA A 114 -2.52 14.89 -5.75
CA ALA A 114 -1.67 14.65 -4.61
C ALA A 114 -1.92 15.67 -3.52
N LEU A 115 -2.23 15.18 -2.31
CA LEU A 115 -2.10 15.96 -1.08
C LEU A 115 -0.77 15.53 -0.43
N ALA A 116 0.19 16.45 -0.36
CA ALA A 116 1.48 16.19 0.25
C ALA A 116 1.64 16.96 1.56
N GLY A 117 2.30 16.36 2.52
CA GLY A 117 2.55 16.98 3.82
C GLY A 117 3.74 16.36 4.54
N MET A 118 3.97 16.79 5.76
CA MET A 118 5.01 16.25 6.64
C MET A 118 4.44 15.99 8.02
N VAL A 119 4.75 14.82 8.58
CA VAL A 119 4.41 14.44 9.95
C VAL A 119 5.63 14.62 10.84
N SER A 120 5.50 15.44 11.87
CA SER A 120 6.55 15.67 12.85
C SER A 120 6.03 15.59 14.27
N ASP A 121 6.89 15.21 15.19
CA ASP A 121 6.60 15.28 16.62
C ASP A 121 6.48 16.73 17.07
N ARG A 122 5.39 17.05 17.73
CA ARG A 122 5.06 18.44 18.10
C ARG A 122 6.05 19.06 19.10
N LEU A 123 6.67 18.25 19.94
CA LEU A 123 7.52 18.73 21.01
C LEU A 123 8.97 18.89 20.53
N THR A 124 9.43 17.95 19.70
CA THR A 124 10.83 17.90 19.26
C THR A 124 11.03 18.47 17.84
N GLY A 125 9.96 18.62 17.06
CA GLY A 125 10.01 19.02 15.65
C GLY A 125 10.63 17.94 14.73
N ARG A 126 10.93 16.75 15.24
CA ARG A 126 11.56 15.68 14.45
C ARG A 126 10.55 15.00 13.53
N PRO A 127 10.95 14.62 12.31
CA PRO A 127 10.11 13.81 11.44
C PRO A 127 9.74 12.47 12.11
N MET A 128 8.54 12.01 11.86
CA MET A 128 8.04 10.74 12.39
C MET A 128 7.84 9.76 11.24
N GLU A 129 8.55 8.62 11.30
CA GLU A 129 8.42 7.51 10.37
C GLU A 129 7.28 6.56 10.79
N GLY A 130 6.59 5.95 9.82
CA GLY A 130 5.62 4.91 10.05
C GLY A 130 4.27 5.39 10.60
N VAL A 131 4.00 6.69 10.55
CA VAL A 131 2.71 7.25 10.99
C VAL A 131 1.67 7.07 9.89
N ARG A 132 0.56 6.42 10.20
CA ARG A 132 -0.59 6.32 9.31
C ARG A 132 -1.33 7.65 9.26
N VAL A 133 -1.40 8.25 8.10
CA VAL A 133 -2.17 9.47 7.82
C VAL A 133 -3.40 9.07 7.02
N THR A 134 -4.58 9.48 7.47
CA THR A 134 -5.83 9.20 6.79
C THR A 134 -6.47 10.52 6.36
N ALA A 135 -6.72 10.68 5.06
CA ALA A 135 -7.48 11.79 4.51
C ALA A 135 -8.88 11.32 4.15
N ILE A 136 -9.88 12.04 4.62
CA ILE A 136 -11.30 11.76 4.37
C ILE A 136 -11.86 12.91 3.55
N ILE A 137 -12.47 12.61 2.41
CA ILE A 137 -13.15 13.61 1.60
C ILE A 137 -14.54 13.81 2.18
N GLU A 138 -14.77 14.96 2.80
CA GLU A 138 -16.12 15.34 3.28
C GLU A 138 -16.92 15.99 2.13
N PRO A 139 -18.15 15.51 1.85
CA PRO A 139 -19.00 16.17 0.85
C PRO A 139 -19.36 17.59 1.32
N LEU A 140 -19.23 18.55 0.41
CA LEU A 140 -19.67 19.93 0.62
C LEU A 140 -21.19 19.96 0.87
N GLY A 141 -21.60 20.10 2.12
CA GLY A 141 -23.03 20.16 2.48
C GLY A 141 -23.39 19.53 3.82
N GLY A 142 -22.45 19.00 4.56
CA GLY A 142 -22.63 18.65 5.99
C GLY A 142 -23.51 17.43 6.27
N ASN A 143 -23.85 16.61 5.30
CA ASN A 143 -24.57 15.36 5.53
C ASN A 143 -23.56 14.26 5.88
N LYS A 144 -23.35 14.04 7.19
CA LYS A 144 -22.38 13.06 7.72
C LYS A 144 -22.69 11.60 7.39
N GLU A 145 -23.86 11.32 6.82
CA GLU A 145 -24.30 9.97 6.47
C GLU A 145 -23.78 9.46 5.11
N ALA A 146 -23.05 10.29 4.36
CA ALA A 146 -22.57 9.97 3.02
C ALA A 146 -21.04 9.95 2.89
N ILE A 147 -20.30 9.62 3.97
CA ILE A 147 -18.89 9.27 3.82
C ILE A 147 -18.85 7.86 3.26
N SER A 148 -18.71 7.74 1.93
CA SER A 148 -18.45 6.45 1.32
C SER A 148 -17.03 6.00 1.70
N GLU A 149 -16.82 4.71 1.88
CA GLU A 149 -15.49 4.13 2.13
C GLU A 149 -14.50 4.51 1.01
N GLU A 150 -14.99 4.78 -0.19
CA GLU A 150 -14.26 5.27 -1.37
C GLU A 150 -13.63 6.66 -1.20
N SER A 151 -14.02 7.39 -0.15
CA SER A 151 -13.52 8.73 0.18
C SER A 151 -12.32 8.71 1.14
N VAL A 152 -11.83 7.55 1.53
CA VAL A 152 -10.77 7.40 2.52
C VAL A 152 -9.44 7.10 1.83
N HIS A 153 -8.53 8.06 1.87
CA HIS A 153 -7.16 7.90 1.38
C HIS A 153 -6.19 7.74 2.53
N VAL A 154 -5.26 6.83 2.38
CA VAL A 154 -4.29 6.47 3.43
C VAL A 154 -2.87 6.57 2.90
N ALA A 155 -1.98 7.11 3.73
CA ALA A 155 -0.54 7.12 3.49
C ALA A 155 0.21 6.78 4.79
N ILE A 156 1.45 6.34 4.65
CA ILE A 156 2.35 6.12 5.78
C ILE A 156 3.58 7.00 5.57
N SER A 157 3.93 7.76 6.59
CA SER A 157 5.09 8.64 6.53
C SER A 157 6.41 7.86 6.45
N ASP A 158 7.33 8.34 5.62
CA ASP A 158 8.68 7.84 5.51
C ASP A 158 9.61 8.38 6.62
N ARG A 159 10.91 8.10 6.52
CA ARG A 159 11.93 8.58 7.48
C ARG A 159 12.06 10.09 7.55
N GLU A 160 11.65 10.80 6.51
CA GLU A 160 11.62 12.25 6.44
C GLU A 160 10.29 12.83 6.90
N GLY A 161 9.34 11.95 7.29
CA GLY A 161 8.00 12.31 7.73
C GLY A 161 7.03 12.66 6.58
N LYS A 162 7.40 12.38 5.34
CA LYS A 162 6.58 12.68 4.14
C LYS A 162 5.62 11.55 3.83
#